data_af37cdc52e30d8ce649454b94c6b44c9
#
_entry.id   af37cdc52e30d8ce649454b94c6b44c9
#
_cell.length_a   1.000
_cell.length_b   1.000
_cell.length_c   1.000
_cell.angle_alpha   90.00
_cell.angle_beta   90.00
_cell.angle_gamma   90.00
#
_symmetry.space_group_name_H-M   'P 1'
#
loop_
_entity.id
_entity.type
_entity.pdbx_description
1 polymer ?
#
loop_
_entity_poly.entity_id
_entity_poly.type
_entity_poly.pdbx_seq_one_letter_code
_entity_poly.pdbx_strand_id
1 'polypeptide(L)'
;PSLHPQVPWKEFLEDCTVNMPQVYWMKAHNPGEQLVRCVREFRAMSPSRPIIPTGAAFKEHGWSATAKEVTEFLRVAKELNLTGANFWEWSSARSSDLPGVWDAVRDFPWGSAPAPKEICERYLEALNSHDPAEMLNLYTNTAIHINASRSTQGLDNLRTWYVQVFNTLLPEAVFKLTGYSGTGNSRHLTWTAVSPKGRVNNGNDTLGLLDGKIAYHYSFFTVQK
;
A
#
# COMPACT_ATOMS: atom_id res chain seq x y z
N PRO A 1 12.89 -17.81 0.13
CA PRO A 1 12.54 -18.99 0.97
C PRO A 1 13.29 -20.26 0.58
N SER A 2 13.51 -20.53 -0.71
CA SER A 2 14.17 -21.76 -1.16
C SER A 2 15.59 -21.95 -0.64
N LEU A 3 16.31 -20.85 -0.35
CA LEU A 3 17.66 -20.90 0.24
C LEU A 3 17.66 -21.22 1.75
N HIS A 4 16.55 -21.01 2.42
CA HIS A 4 16.39 -21.21 3.86
C HIS A 4 15.04 -21.91 4.15
N PRO A 5 14.88 -23.16 3.69
CA PRO A 5 13.59 -23.88 3.82
C PRO A 5 13.24 -24.23 5.26
N GLN A 6 14.21 -24.19 6.18
CA GLN A 6 14.02 -24.46 7.60
C GLN A 6 13.40 -23.27 8.37
N VAL A 7 13.32 -22.08 7.76
CA VAL A 7 12.71 -20.90 8.40
C VAL A 7 11.19 -21.01 8.28
N PRO A 8 10.44 -20.80 9.38
CA PRO A 8 8.98 -20.83 9.37
C PRO A 8 8.43 -19.53 8.75
N TRP A 9 8.60 -19.38 7.44
CA TRP A 9 8.27 -18.15 6.72
C TRP A 9 6.82 -17.72 6.84
N LYS A 10 5.89 -18.69 6.90
CA LYS A 10 4.47 -18.39 7.01
C LYS A 10 4.17 -17.65 8.32
N GLU A 11 4.68 -18.19 9.43
CA GLU A 11 4.50 -17.63 10.77
C GLU A 11 5.09 -16.22 10.85
N PHE A 12 6.30 -16.01 10.30
CA PHE A 12 6.87 -14.66 10.21
C PHE A 12 6.00 -13.70 9.38
N LEU A 13 5.47 -14.17 8.26
CA LEU A 13 4.67 -13.32 7.40
C LEU A 13 3.28 -13.00 8.02
N GLU A 14 2.75 -13.85 8.88
CA GLU A 14 1.52 -13.57 9.62
C GLU A 14 1.66 -12.37 10.56
N ASP A 15 2.82 -12.24 11.21
CA ASP A 15 3.09 -11.18 12.19
C ASP A 15 3.79 -9.94 11.61
N CYS A 16 4.19 -9.95 10.34
CA CYS A 16 4.86 -8.85 9.68
C CYS A 16 3.93 -8.04 8.79
N THR A 17 4.15 -6.72 8.70
CA THR A 17 3.46 -5.82 7.77
C THR A 17 4.18 -5.68 6.43
N VAL A 18 5.48 -5.96 6.39
CA VAL A 18 6.35 -5.88 5.23
C VAL A 18 7.37 -7.00 5.27
N ASN A 19 7.75 -7.50 4.10
CA ASN A 19 8.81 -8.49 3.94
C ASN A 19 10.06 -7.82 3.38
N MET A 20 11.18 -7.92 4.09
CA MET A 20 12.46 -7.31 3.72
C MET A 20 13.54 -8.38 3.49
N PRO A 21 13.42 -9.19 2.43
CA PRO A 21 14.35 -10.26 2.18
C PRO A 21 15.74 -9.73 1.81
N GLN A 22 16.78 -10.38 2.34
CA GLN A 22 18.15 -10.16 1.90
C GLN A 22 18.36 -10.82 0.55
N VAL A 23 18.70 -10.03 -0.46
CA VAL A 23 18.95 -10.47 -1.83
C VAL A 23 20.38 -10.09 -2.19
N TYR A 24 21.31 -10.99 -1.87
CA TYR A 24 22.71 -10.80 -2.15
C TYR A 24 23.14 -11.64 -3.36
N TRP A 25 24.02 -11.07 -4.17
CA TRP A 25 24.54 -11.70 -5.41
C TRP A 25 26.04 -11.97 -5.32
N MET A 26 26.52 -12.25 -4.11
CA MET A 26 27.93 -12.58 -3.87
C MET A 26 28.40 -13.72 -4.78
N LYS A 27 29.56 -13.52 -5.42
CA LYS A 27 30.18 -14.45 -6.37
C LYS A 27 29.41 -14.73 -7.66
N ALA A 28 28.09 -14.52 -7.70
CA ALA A 28 27.26 -14.78 -8.87
C ALA A 28 27.15 -13.57 -9.82
N HIS A 29 27.37 -12.35 -9.32
CA HIS A 29 27.33 -11.09 -10.10
C HIS A 29 26.03 -10.91 -10.93
N ASN A 30 24.90 -11.42 -10.44
CA ASN A 30 23.61 -11.40 -11.13
C ASN A 30 22.46 -10.86 -10.25
N PRO A 31 22.51 -9.59 -9.82
CA PRO A 31 21.55 -9.00 -8.88
C PRO A 31 20.11 -9.11 -9.37
N GLY A 32 19.87 -8.87 -10.66
CA GLY A 32 18.54 -8.91 -11.25
C GLY A 32 17.90 -10.29 -11.16
N GLU A 33 18.61 -11.35 -11.51
CA GLU A 33 18.11 -12.73 -11.44
C GLU A 33 17.79 -13.16 -10.01
N GLN A 34 18.68 -12.81 -9.05
CA GLN A 34 18.47 -13.12 -7.64
C GLN A 34 17.20 -12.41 -7.12
N LEU A 35 16.99 -11.16 -7.52
CA LEU A 35 15.82 -10.39 -7.12
C LEU A 35 14.53 -10.98 -7.73
N VAL A 36 14.51 -11.27 -9.03
CA VAL A 36 13.35 -11.88 -9.70
C VAL A 36 12.96 -13.19 -9.01
N ARG A 37 13.93 -14.06 -8.73
CA ARG A 37 13.71 -15.32 -8.02
C ARG A 37 13.11 -15.07 -6.65
N CYS A 38 13.71 -14.20 -5.86
CA CYS A 38 13.28 -13.88 -4.49
C CYS A 38 11.84 -13.35 -4.47
N VAL A 39 11.53 -12.38 -5.32
CA VAL A 39 10.19 -11.77 -5.41
C VAL A 39 9.15 -12.81 -5.83
N ARG A 40 9.46 -13.67 -6.81
CA ARG A 40 8.56 -14.75 -7.22
C ARG A 40 8.26 -15.71 -6.07
N GLU A 41 9.29 -16.12 -5.33
CA GLU A 41 9.14 -17.06 -4.20
C GLU A 41 8.27 -16.46 -3.09
N PHE A 42 8.51 -15.20 -2.69
CA PHE A 42 7.72 -14.56 -1.63
C PHE A 42 6.30 -14.19 -2.07
N ARG A 43 6.09 -13.83 -3.33
CA ARG A 43 4.73 -13.60 -3.86
C ARG A 43 3.87 -14.88 -3.91
N ALA A 44 4.49 -16.04 -3.98
CA ALA A 44 3.79 -17.33 -3.93
C ALA A 44 3.39 -17.77 -2.50
N MET A 45 3.83 -17.04 -1.47
CA MET A 45 3.53 -17.37 -0.07
C MET A 45 2.25 -16.69 0.43
N SER A 46 1.61 -17.30 1.40
CA SER A 46 0.44 -16.76 2.10
C SER A 46 0.74 -16.65 3.60
N PRO A 47 0.41 -15.51 4.25
CA PRO A 47 -0.18 -14.30 3.64
C PRO A 47 0.84 -13.52 2.77
N SER A 48 0.36 -12.92 1.69
CA SER A 48 1.18 -12.03 0.87
C SER A 48 1.49 -10.74 1.63
N ARG A 49 2.75 -10.26 1.51
CA ARG A 49 3.19 -9.00 2.13
C ARG A 49 3.90 -8.13 1.10
N PRO A 50 3.84 -6.80 1.22
CA PRO A 50 4.68 -5.92 0.43
C PRO A 50 6.15 -6.31 0.56
N ILE A 51 6.90 -6.26 -0.53
CA ILE A 51 8.32 -6.65 -0.56
C ILE A 51 9.17 -5.39 -0.74
N ILE A 52 10.10 -5.16 0.20
CA ILE A 52 11.16 -4.16 0.13
C ILE A 52 12.49 -4.91 0.25
N PRO A 53 13.12 -5.30 -0.87
CA PRO A 53 14.31 -6.14 -0.83
C PRO A 53 15.52 -5.37 -0.29
N THR A 54 16.42 -6.10 0.39
CA THR A 54 17.71 -5.59 0.86
C THR A 54 18.81 -6.07 -0.10
N GLY A 55 19.37 -5.15 -0.87
CA GLY A 55 20.50 -5.39 -1.77
C GLY A 55 21.85 -5.34 -1.04
N ALA A 56 22.90 -5.86 -1.71
CA ALA A 56 24.25 -5.81 -1.19
C ALA A 56 24.92 -4.47 -1.55
N ALA A 57 25.48 -3.80 -0.54
CA ALA A 57 26.32 -2.62 -0.71
C ALA A 57 27.53 -2.70 0.22
N PHE A 58 28.22 -3.84 0.17
CA PHE A 58 29.35 -4.15 1.03
C PHE A 58 30.47 -4.92 0.28
N LYS A 59 31.58 -5.11 0.98
CA LYS A 59 32.72 -5.89 0.51
C LYS A 59 33.02 -6.97 1.57
N GLU A 60 33.05 -8.23 1.14
CA GLU A 60 33.31 -9.33 2.04
C GLU A 60 33.89 -10.54 1.31
N HIS A 61 34.78 -11.28 1.94
CA HIS A 61 35.38 -12.51 1.41
C HIS A 61 35.93 -12.42 -0.03
N GLY A 62 36.60 -11.29 -0.34
CA GLY A 62 37.19 -11.05 -1.64
C GLY A 62 36.20 -10.66 -2.75
N TRP A 63 34.92 -10.52 -2.42
CA TRP A 63 33.89 -9.99 -3.28
C TRP A 63 33.50 -8.56 -2.84
N SER A 64 33.08 -7.75 -3.80
CA SER A 64 32.55 -6.41 -3.54
C SER A 64 31.41 -6.09 -4.49
N ALA A 65 30.39 -5.42 -3.98
CA ALA A 65 29.33 -4.86 -4.81
C ALA A 65 29.90 -3.76 -5.72
N THR A 66 29.36 -3.66 -6.93
CA THR A 66 29.71 -2.60 -7.88
C THR A 66 28.54 -1.66 -8.12
N ALA A 67 28.83 -0.41 -8.50
CA ALA A 67 27.80 0.56 -8.87
C ALA A 67 26.87 0.05 -9.98
N LYS A 68 27.40 -0.69 -10.96
CA LYS A 68 26.62 -1.28 -12.05
C LYS A 68 25.62 -2.31 -11.54
N GLU A 69 26.04 -3.20 -10.64
CA GLU A 69 25.16 -4.22 -10.04
C GLU A 69 24.07 -3.61 -9.17
N VAL A 70 24.42 -2.57 -8.39
CA VAL A 70 23.42 -1.81 -7.61
C VAL A 70 22.39 -1.15 -8.52
N THR A 71 22.83 -0.52 -9.61
CA THR A 71 21.92 0.10 -10.59
C THR A 71 21.01 -0.96 -11.25
N GLU A 72 21.55 -2.12 -11.61
CA GLU A 72 20.75 -3.23 -12.16
C GLU A 72 19.72 -3.74 -11.16
N PHE A 73 20.12 -3.95 -9.89
CA PHE A 73 19.20 -4.35 -8.81
C PHE A 73 18.03 -3.38 -8.66
N LEU A 74 18.30 -2.07 -8.62
CA LEU A 74 17.30 -1.03 -8.49
C LEU A 74 16.39 -0.97 -9.74
N ARG A 75 16.95 -1.11 -10.93
CA ARG A 75 16.18 -1.15 -12.18
C ARG A 75 15.19 -2.31 -12.20
N VAL A 76 15.66 -3.51 -11.86
CA VAL A 76 14.80 -4.71 -11.79
C VAL A 76 13.75 -4.59 -10.69
N ALA A 77 14.10 -4.02 -9.53
CA ALA A 77 13.13 -3.76 -8.46
C ALA A 77 12.00 -2.84 -8.93
N LYS A 78 12.34 -1.79 -9.68
CA LYS A 78 11.37 -0.86 -10.29
C LYS A 78 10.50 -1.56 -11.35
N GLU A 79 11.07 -2.38 -12.22
CA GLU A 79 10.34 -3.16 -13.24
C GLU A 79 9.38 -4.19 -12.63
N LEU A 80 9.73 -4.73 -11.46
CA LEU A 80 8.85 -5.61 -10.68
C LEU A 80 7.76 -4.86 -9.89
N ASN A 81 7.66 -3.53 -10.06
CA ASN A 81 6.73 -2.65 -9.35
C ASN A 81 6.87 -2.74 -7.83
N LEU A 82 8.08 -2.88 -7.32
CA LEU A 82 8.33 -2.80 -5.89
C LEU A 82 8.30 -1.34 -5.44
N THR A 83 7.82 -1.08 -4.23
CA THR A 83 7.64 0.28 -3.70
C THR A 83 8.94 0.91 -3.17
N GLY A 84 9.98 0.12 -2.99
CA GLY A 84 11.27 0.56 -2.50
C GLY A 84 12.30 -0.56 -2.49
N ALA A 85 13.52 -0.21 -2.18
CA ALA A 85 14.62 -1.11 -1.88
C ALA A 85 15.51 -0.48 -0.81
N ASN A 86 16.22 -1.28 -0.05
CA ASN A 86 17.26 -0.83 0.85
C ASN A 86 18.56 -1.61 0.62
N PHE A 87 19.62 -1.20 1.28
CA PHE A 87 20.93 -1.80 1.10
C PHE A 87 21.63 -2.06 2.43
N TRP A 88 22.25 -3.20 2.52
CA TRP A 88 23.21 -3.50 3.56
C TRP A 88 24.61 -3.26 2.97
N GLU A 89 25.48 -2.35 3.46
CA GLU A 89 25.14 -1.50 4.57
C GLU A 89 25.67 -0.06 4.30
N TRP A 90 25.19 0.91 5.04
CA TRP A 90 25.42 2.35 4.81
C TRP A 90 26.88 2.77 4.84
N SER A 91 27.66 2.33 5.82
CA SER A 91 29.06 2.76 5.97
C SER A 91 29.92 2.19 4.85
N SER A 92 29.74 0.93 4.48
CA SER A 92 30.43 0.31 3.35
C SER A 92 30.05 0.94 2.03
N ALA A 93 28.78 1.18 1.79
CA ALA A 93 28.29 1.81 0.54
C ALA A 93 28.97 3.16 0.25
N ARG A 94 29.33 3.89 1.30
CA ARG A 94 30.00 5.22 1.22
C ARG A 94 31.52 5.16 1.32
N SER A 95 32.09 4.00 1.50
CA SER A 95 33.54 3.86 1.62
C SER A 95 34.25 4.04 0.26
N SER A 96 35.51 4.42 0.31
CA SER A 96 36.38 4.46 -0.87
C SER A 96 36.62 3.08 -1.50
N ASP A 97 36.36 2.01 -0.76
CA ASP A 97 36.47 0.63 -1.22
C ASP A 97 35.37 0.19 -2.20
N LEU A 98 34.27 0.95 -2.22
CA LEU A 98 33.11 0.70 -3.09
C LEU A 98 32.82 1.94 -3.97
N PRO A 99 33.71 2.31 -4.89
CA PRO A 99 33.57 3.54 -5.66
C PRO A 99 32.26 3.55 -6.47
N GLY A 100 31.50 4.64 -6.33
CA GLY A 100 30.25 4.89 -7.05
C GLY A 100 29.03 4.07 -6.56
N VAL A 101 29.17 3.17 -5.59
CA VAL A 101 28.03 2.39 -5.05
C VAL A 101 27.02 3.30 -4.39
N TRP A 102 27.47 4.23 -3.55
CA TRP A 102 26.57 5.20 -2.93
C TRP A 102 25.91 6.13 -3.97
N ASP A 103 26.66 6.59 -4.96
CA ASP A 103 26.11 7.43 -6.01
C ASP A 103 25.03 6.69 -6.81
N ALA A 104 25.22 5.41 -7.10
CA ALA A 104 24.23 4.57 -7.77
C ALA A 104 22.92 4.44 -6.94
N VAL A 105 23.01 4.42 -5.62
CA VAL A 105 21.81 4.40 -4.74
C VAL A 105 21.16 5.77 -4.69
N ARG A 106 21.97 6.83 -4.41
CA ARG A 106 21.47 8.20 -4.22
C ARG A 106 20.80 8.75 -5.47
N ASP A 107 21.43 8.55 -6.61
CA ASP A 107 21.04 9.20 -7.86
C ASP A 107 20.12 8.35 -8.73
N PHE A 108 19.76 7.14 -8.27
CA PHE A 108 18.85 6.27 -9.00
C PHE A 108 17.46 6.92 -9.12
N PRO A 109 16.93 7.10 -10.35
CA PRO A 109 15.64 7.74 -10.55
C PRO A 109 14.49 6.77 -10.18
N TRP A 110 14.36 6.49 -8.88
CA TRP A 110 13.28 5.64 -8.38
C TRP A 110 11.92 6.22 -8.76
N GLY A 111 11.85 7.51 -8.87
CA GLY A 111 10.65 8.30 -8.90
C GLY A 111 10.24 8.63 -7.46
N SER A 112 9.65 9.76 -7.22
CA SER A 112 8.87 9.93 -6.02
C SER A 112 7.83 8.80 -6.02
N ALA A 113 7.75 7.99 -4.96
CA ALA A 113 6.55 7.21 -4.74
C ALA A 113 5.37 8.17 -4.91
N PRO A 114 4.34 7.84 -5.69
CA PRO A 114 3.18 8.71 -5.76
C PRO A 114 2.80 9.04 -4.33
N ALA A 115 2.63 10.32 -4.02
CA ALA A 115 2.22 10.74 -2.69
C ALA A 115 1.04 9.84 -2.28
N PRO A 116 1.02 9.32 -1.04
CA PRO A 116 -0.06 8.45 -0.60
C PRO A 116 -1.36 9.14 -0.96
N LYS A 117 -2.22 8.48 -1.74
CA LYS A 117 -3.50 9.05 -2.13
C LYS A 117 -4.21 9.55 -0.89
N GLU A 118 -4.80 10.73 -1.00
CA GLU A 118 -5.56 11.33 0.08
C GLU A 118 -6.70 10.38 0.52
N ILE A 119 -7.03 10.36 1.80
CA ILE A 119 -8.04 9.44 2.34
C ILE A 119 -9.38 9.57 1.60
N CYS A 120 -9.74 10.77 1.15
CA CYS A 120 -10.95 11.01 0.38
C CYS A 120 -10.93 10.30 -0.99
N GLU A 121 -9.78 10.27 -1.66
CA GLU A 121 -9.60 9.56 -2.93
C GLU A 121 -9.65 8.05 -2.71
N ARG A 122 -8.96 7.54 -1.70
CA ARG A 122 -9.00 6.13 -1.31
C ARG A 122 -10.40 5.67 -0.93
N TYR A 123 -11.15 6.53 -0.26
CA TYR A 123 -12.53 6.27 0.13
C TYR A 123 -13.44 6.11 -1.09
N LEU A 124 -13.33 6.98 -2.10
CA LEU A 124 -14.10 6.87 -3.34
C LEU A 124 -13.67 5.66 -4.19
N GLU A 125 -12.38 5.31 -4.20
CA GLU A 125 -11.91 4.08 -4.85
C GLU A 125 -12.51 2.83 -4.19
N ALA A 126 -12.51 2.78 -2.86
CA ALA A 126 -13.12 1.69 -2.12
C ALA A 126 -14.65 1.62 -2.31
N LEU A 127 -15.36 2.75 -2.44
CA LEU A 127 -16.76 2.76 -2.82
C LEU A 127 -16.97 2.16 -4.24
N ASN A 128 -16.12 2.49 -5.19
CA ASN A 128 -16.19 1.99 -6.57
C ASN A 128 -15.74 0.52 -6.71
N SER A 129 -15.04 -0.05 -5.75
CA SER A 129 -14.74 -1.49 -5.75
C SER A 129 -15.97 -2.35 -5.45
N HIS A 130 -17.01 -1.77 -4.83
CA HIS A 130 -18.18 -2.47 -4.30
C HIS A 130 -17.85 -3.62 -3.34
N ASP A 131 -16.63 -3.64 -2.81
CA ASP A 131 -16.19 -4.62 -1.81
C ASP A 131 -16.24 -4.01 -0.40
N PRO A 132 -17.10 -4.51 0.48
CA PRO A 132 -17.13 -4.07 1.88
C PRO A 132 -15.78 -4.24 2.59
N ALA A 133 -14.95 -5.22 2.21
CA ALA A 133 -13.65 -5.42 2.83
C ALA A 133 -12.69 -4.26 2.52
N GLU A 134 -12.68 -3.76 1.29
CA GLU A 134 -11.88 -2.59 0.90
C GLU A 134 -12.32 -1.34 1.68
N MET A 135 -13.63 -1.17 1.89
CA MET A 135 -14.13 -0.09 2.74
C MET A 135 -13.60 -0.21 4.18
N LEU A 136 -13.71 -1.40 4.79
CA LEU A 136 -13.32 -1.62 6.18
C LEU A 136 -11.82 -1.41 6.42
N ASN A 137 -10.97 -1.64 5.42
CA ASN A 137 -9.54 -1.38 5.51
C ASN A 137 -9.21 0.11 5.79
N LEU A 138 -10.12 1.02 5.48
CA LEU A 138 -9.96 2.45 5.72
C LEU A 138 -10.34 2.86 7.15
N TYR A 139 -11.04 2.02 7.90
CA TYR A 139 -11.58 2.37 9.23
C TYR A 139 -10.76 1.80 10.38
N THR A 140 -10.85 2.45 11.54
CA THR A 140 -10.39 1.87 12.81
C THR A 140 -11.38 0.80 13.29
N ASN A 141 -10.93 -0.12 14.15
CA ASN A 141 -11.78 -1.20 14.67
C ASN A 141 -13.00 -0.70 15.46
N THR A 142 -12.90 0.49 16.05
CA THR A 142 -13.93 1.12 16.88
C THR A 142 -14.63 2.29 16.18
N ALA A 143 -14.45 2.42 14.88
CA ALA A 143 -14.98 3.54 14.11
C ALA A 143 -16.49 3.71 14.27
N ILE A 144 -16.92 4.97 14.27
CA ILE A 144 -18.34 5.36 14.33
C ILE A 144 -18.72 6.00 13.01
N HIS A 145 -19.78 5.49 12.39
CA HIS A 145 -20.41 6.07 11.21
C HIS A 145 -21.83 6.55 11.56
N ILE A 146 -22.12 7.77 11.22
CA ILE A 146 -23.42 8.41 11.45
C ILE A 146 -24.00 8.91 10.13
N ASN A 147 -25.25 8.63 9.90
CA ASN A 147 -26.02 9.24 8.81
C ASN A 147 -27.38 9.74 9.35
N ALA A 148 -28.21 10.31 8.48
CA ALA A 148 -29.49 10.91 8.87
C ALA A 148 -30.45 9.92 9.59
N SER A 149 -30.29 8.62 9.42
CA SER A 149 -31.21 7.62 9.94
C SER A 149 -30.65 6.77 11.09
N ARG A 150 -29.31 6.69 11.25
CA ARG A 150 -28.70 5.81 12.24
C ARG A 150 -27.26 6.17 12.59
N SER A 151 -26.82 5.63 13.73
CA SER A 151 -25.43 5.54 14.13
C SER A 151 -24.98 4.09 14.12
N THR A 152 -23.79 3.83 13.58
CA THR A 152 -23.23 2.48 13.40
C THR A 152 -21.81 2.48 13.99
N GLN A 153 -21.49 1.52 14.84
CA GLN A 153 -20.19 1.43 15.50
C GLN A 153 -19.56 0.05 15.26
N GLY A 154 -18.24 0.05 15.01
CA GLY A 154 -17.40 -1.13 14.82
C GLY A 154 -17.50 -1.75 13.42
N LEU A 155 -16.47 -2.53 13.07
CA LEU A 155 -16.30 -3.03 11.70
C LEU A 155 -17.42 -3.96 11.23
N ASP A 156 -17.99 -4.82 12.10
CA ASP A 156 -19.04 -5.76 11.69
C ASP A 156 -20.32 -5.02 11.27
N ASN A 157 -20.70 -4.00 12.05
CA ASN A 157 -21.85 -3.17 11.72
C ASN A 157 -21.60 -2.29 10.50
N LEU A 158 -20.38 -1.80 10.32
CA LEU A 158 -19.96 -1.08 9.11
C LEU A 158 -19.99 -2.00 7.88
N ARG A 159 -19.57 -3.24 8.00
CA ARG A 159 -19.70 -4.24 6.93
C ARG A 159 -21.16 -4.38 6.48
N THR A 160 -22.05 -4.56 7.43
CA THR A 160 -23.50 -4.68 7.16
C THR A 160 -24.03 -3.43 6.46
N TRP A 161 -23.57 -2.25 6.86
CA TRP A 161 -23.93 -0.98 6.20
C TRP A 161 -23.47 -0.95 4.74
N TYR A 162 -22.21 -1.25 4.45
CA TYR A 162 -21.70 -1.21 3.07
C TYR A 162 -22.30 -2.30 2.19
N VAL A 163 -22.57 -3.49 2.72
CA VAL A 163 -23.37 -4.51 2.01
C VAL A 163 -24.73 -3.94 1.60
N GLN A 164 -25.41 -3.21 2.49
CA GLN A 164 -26.68 -2.56 2.17
C GLN A 164 -26.53 -1.44 1.15
N VAL A 165 -25.46 -0.64 1.22
CA VAL A 165 -25.18 0.41 0.20
C VAL A 165 -25.03 -0.23 -1.17
N PHE A 166 -24.16 -1.23 -1.30
CA PHE A 166 -23.79 -1.82 -2.58
C PHE A 166 -24.87 -2.73 -3.19
N ASN A 167 -25.67 -3.40 -2.38
CA ASN A 167 -26.67 -4.34 -2.89
C ASN A 167 -28.08 -3.73 -2.97
N THR A 168 -28.36 -2.69 -2.16
CA THR A 168 -29.75 -2.23 -1.99
C THR A 168 -29.94 -0.75 -2.31
N LEU A 169 -29.11 0.12 -1.76
CA LEU A 169 -29.31 1.58 -1.90
C LEU A 169 -28.78 2.10 -3.23
N LEU A 170 -27.57 1.71 -3.57
CA LEU A 170 -26.83 2.19 -4.74
C LEU A 170 -26.11 1.01 -5.44
N PRO A 171 -26.86 -0.04 -5.90
CA PRO A 171 -26.23 -1.16 -6.60
C PRO A 171 -25.55 -0.67 -7.88
N GLU A 172 -24.39 -1.26 -8.18
CA GLU A 172 -23.59 -0.95 -9.37
C GLU A 172 -23.28 0.54 -9.55
N ALA A 173 -23.25 1.30 -8.45
CA ALA A 173 -23.07 2.74 -8.52
C ALA A 173 -21.66 3.12 -8.95
N VAL A 174 -21.56 4.11 -9.82
CA VAL A 174 -20.31 4.80 -10.12
C VAL A 174 -20.25 6.07 -9.28
N PHE A 175 -19.32 6.10 -8.32
CA PHE A 175 -19.09 7.22 -7.42
C PHE A 175 -18.01 8.13 -7.97
N LYS A 176 -18.22 9.43 -7.91
CA LYS A 176 -17.27 10.44 -8.37
C LYS A 176 -17.02 11.48 -7.27
N LEU A 177 -15.77 11.64 -6.87
CA LEU A 177 -15.34 12.74 -5.99
C LEU A 177 -15.51 14.07 -6.73
N THR A 178 -16.19 15.02 -6.12
CA THR A 178 -16.39 16.36 -6.69
C THR A 178 -15.54 17.43 -6.01
N GLY A 179 -15.09 17.18 -4.78
CA GLY A 179 -14.16 18.03 -4.07
C GLY A 179 -13.88 17.50 -2.67
N TYR A 180 -12.76 17.95 -2.11
CA TYR A 180 -12.47 17.72 -0.69
C TYR A 180 -11.65 18.88 -0.09
N SER A 181 -11.70 18.99 1.22
CA SER A 181 -11.00 20.00 2.01
C SER A 181 -10.69 19.46 3.40
N GLY A 182 -9.94 20.24 4.18
CA GLY A 182 -9.59 19.91 5.56
C GLY A 182 -8.10 19.76 5.78
N THR A 183 -7.68 19.80 7.04
CA THR A 183 -6.29 19.71 7.49
C THR A 183 -6.19 18.83 8.74
N GLY A 184 -4.98 18.41 9.09
CA GLY A 184 -4.77 17.55 10.26
C GLY A 184 -5.61 16.27 10.16
N ASN A 185 -6.39 16.00 11.19
CA ASN A 185 -7.18 14.77 11.32
C ASN A 185 -8.65 14.93 10.88
N SER A 186 -8.99 15.97 10.12
CA SER A 186 -10.36 16.18 9.63
C SER A 186 -10.36 16.34 8.11
N ARG A 187 -11.31 15.69 7.46
CA ARG A 187 -11.59 15.83 6.02
C ARG A 187 -13.07 15.99 5.80
N HIS A 188 -13.38 16.86 4.87
CA HIS A 188 -14.73 17.05 4.34
C HIS A 188 -14.67 16.78 2.84
N LEU A 189 -15.57 15.96 2.32
CA LEU A 189 -15.62 15.64 0.90
C LEU A 189 -17.04 15.70 0.35
N THR A 190 -17.15 16.05 -0.92
CA THR A 190 -18.40 16.01 -1.68
C THR A 190 -18.26 15.02 -2.84
N TRP A 191 -19.36 14.38 -3.16
CA TRP A 191 -19.36 13.36 -4.20
C TRP A 191 -20.73 13.23 -4.88
N THR A 192 -20.73 12.61 -6.05
CA THR A 192 -21.94 12.22 -6.79
C THR A 192 -21.91 10.74 -7.08
N ALA A 193 -23.06 10.14 -7.32
CA ALA A 193 -23.15 8.75 -7.77
C ALA A 193 -24.27 8.54 -8.78
N VAL A 194 -24.07 7.57 -9.67
CA VAL A 194 -25.08 7.11 -10.62
C VAL A 194 -25.22 5.61 -10.45
N SER A 195 -26.45 5.15 -10.22
CA SER A 195 -26.82 3.75 -10.03
C SER A 195 -28.08 3.44 -10.84
N PRO A 196 -28.36 2.17 -11.19
CA PRO A 196 -29.63 1.77 -11.78
C PRO A 196 -30.87 2.17 -10.95
N LYS A 197 -30.70 2.38 -9.64
CA LYS A 197 -31.78 2.81 -8.73
C LYS A 197 -31.98 4.33 -8.61
N GLY A 198 -31.11 5.13 -9.18
CA GLY A 198 -31.20 6.59 -9.13
C GLY A 198 -29.84 7.27 -9.06
N ARG A 199 -29.85 8.57 -8.76
CA ARG A 199 -28.66 9.41 -8.71
C ARG A 199 -28.49 10.06 -7.35
N VAL A 200 -27.25 10.29 -6.96
CA VAL A 200 -26.88 11.14 -5.82
C VAL A 200 -26.14 12.36 -6.36
N ASN A 201 -26.68 13.55 -6.14
CA ASN A 201 -26.07 14.82 -6.56
C ASN A 201 -25.53 15.63 -5.38
N ASN A 202 -25.77 15.19 -4.15
CA ASN A 202 -25.51 15.92 -2.91
C ASN A 202 -24.77 15.08 -1.84
N GLY A 203 -23.99 14.11 -2.28
CA GLY A 203 -23.15 13.32 -1.37
C GLY A 203 -22.17 14.24 -0.63
N ASN A 204 -22.13 14.10 0.69
CA ASN A 204 -21.41 14.98 1.59
C ASN A 204 -20.97 14.20 2.81
N ASP A 205 -19.68 14.04 3.01
CA ASP A 205 -19.12 13.27 4.10
C ASP A 205 -18.07 14.08 4.88
N THR A 206 -18.01 13.83 6.18
CA THR A 206 -16.96 14.34 7.05
C THR A 206 -16.27 13.18 7.72
N LEU A 207 -14.94 13.11 7.60
CA LEU A 207 -14.10 12.07 8.15
C LEU A 207 -13.23 12.64 9.27
N GLY A 208 -13.27 12.01 10.44
CA GLY A 208 -12.30 12.21 11.52
C GLY A 208 -11.29 11.08 11.52
N LEU A 209 -10.00 11.40 11.48
CA LEU A 209 -8.93 10.43 11.31
C LEU A 209 -8.18 10.17 12.62
N LEU A 210 -7.78 8.92 12.82
CA LEU A 210 -6.85 8.48 13.86
C LEU A 210 -5.81 7.57 13.17
N ASP A 211 -4.53 7.93 13.27
CA ASP A 211 -3.42 7.18 12.66
C ASP A 211 -3.63 6.87 11.16
N GLY A 212 -4.17 7.86 10.43
CA GLY A 212 -4.42 7.75 8.99
C GLY A 212 -5.61 6.89 8.59
N LYS A 213 -6.39 6.38 9.57
CA LYS A 213 -7.64 5.64 9.37
C LYS A 213 -8.84 6.45 9.84
N ILE A 214 -10.02 6.14 9.28
CA ILE A 214 -11.27 6.78 9.64
C ILE A 214 -11.74 6.24 10.99
N ALA A 215 -11.78 7.10 12.01
CA ALA A 215 -12.32 6.79 13.33
C ALA A 215 -13.76 7.32 13.51
N TYR A 216 -14.09 8.39 12.82
CA TYR A 216 -15.40 9.00 12.79
C TYR A 216 -15.79 9.32 11.35
N HIS A 217 -17.03 9.03 10.99
CA HIS A 217 -17.57 9.32 9.67
C HIS A 217 -19.02 9.81 9.80
N TYR A 218 -19.26 11.05 9.39
CA TYR A 218 -20.61 11.54 9.17
C TYR A 218 -20.89 11.56 7.67
N SER A 219 -21.99 10.96 7.23
CA SER A 219 -22.37 10.84 5.82
C SER A 219 -23.80 11.34 5.60
N PHE A 220 -23.96 12.16 4.57
CA PHE A 220 -25.28 12.62 4.13
C PHE A 220 -25.40 12.51 2.61
N PHE A 221 -26.46 11.88 2.15
CA PHE A 221 -26.86 11.89 0.74
C PHE A 221 -28.35 11.57 0.57
N THR A 222 -28.90 11.93 -0.58
CA THR A 222 -30.25 11.54 -0.99
C THR A 222 -30.20 10.91 -2.37
N VAL A 223 -30.94 9.79 -2.52
CA VAL A 223 -31.09 9.12 -3.82
C VAL A 223 -32.30 9.69 -4.52
N GLN A 224 -32.06 10.32 -5.66
CA GLN A 224 -33.12 10.85 -6.54
C GLN A 224 -33.42 9.79 -7.62
N LYS A 225 -34.69 9.48 -7.78
CA LYS A 225 -35.18 8.54 -8.83
C LYS A 225 -35.27 9.20 -10.18
#